data_dfeb9fea84a86819c6f69d97be8e746e
#
_entry.id   dfeb9fea84a86819c6f69d97be8e746e
#
_cell.length_a   1.000
_cell.length_b   1.000
_cell.length_c   1.000
_cell.angle_alpha   90.00
_cell.angle_beta   90.00
_cell.angle_gamma   90.00
#
_symmetry.space_group_name_H-M   'P 1'
#
loop_
_entity.id
_entity.type
_entity.pdbx_description
1 polymer ?
#
loop_
_entity_poly.entity_id
_entity_poly.type
_entity_poly.pdbx_seq_one_letter_code
_entity_poly.pdbx_strand_id
1 'polypeptide(L)'
;ELFHHGPEDVVISLIKFIGTMVILLNIHSGLALCAAASLPFMLVFAYVYNGKLKRAFKRNRDRIADINAQLEDSLSGVRVVKSFGNEDAEMGKFQSGNNAFLESKKSAYKIMGIYNSGMGVFTTLVTIVVVVAGAVFLTNKTLEVADLVTFMLYINNFTDPIKRLVSFTE
;
A
#
# COMPACT_ATOMS: atom_id res chain seq x y z
N GLU A 1 9.43 -12.03 13.14
CA GLU A 1 8.70 -10.77 13.48
C GLU A 1 7.35 -10.65 12.73
N LEU A 2 7.24 -11.07 11.45
CA LEU A 2 6.00 -11.00 10.66
C LEU A 2 4.81 -11.81 11.24
N PHE A 3 5.07 -12.92 11.93
CA PHE A 3 4.02 -13.77 12.49
C PHE A 3 3.39 -13.23 13.79
N HIS A 4 4.05 -12.31 14.49
CA HIS A 4 3.54 -11.73 15.73
C HIS A 4 2.76 -10.43 15.52
N HIS A 5 3.23 -9.53 14.67
CA HIS A 5 2.61 -8.21 14.48
C HIS A 5 1.43 -8.23 13.49
N GLY A 6 1.38 -9.17 12.56
CA GLY A 6 0.32 -9.23 11.54
C GLY A 6 -1.09 -9.39 12.11
N PRO A 7 -1.37 -10.44 12.90
CA PRO A 7 -2.71 -10.65 13.47
C PRO A 7 -3.12 -9.56 14.46
N GLU A 8 -2.16 -9.04 15.26
CA GLU A 8 -2.39 -7.99 16.24
C GLU A 8 -2.81 -6.68 15.56
N ASP A 9 -2.08 -6.26 14.52
CA ASP A 9 -2.38 -5.04 13.76
C ASP A 9 -3.76 -5.11 13.08
N VAL A 10 -4.17 -6.27 12.60
CA VAL A 10 -5.51 -6.47 12.01
C VAL A 10 -6.58 -6.29 13.06
N VAL A 11 -6.42 -6.93 14.23
CA VAL A 11 -7.40 -6.84 15.33
C VAL A 11 -7.51 -5.41 15.82
N ILE A 12 -6.38 -4.73 16.08
CA ILE A 12 -6.35 -3.32 16.50
C ILE A 12 -7.01 -2.42 15.47
N SER A 13 -6.72 -2.64 14.18
CA SER A 13 -7.31 -1.85 13.10
C SER A 13 -8.82 -2.06 12.99
N LEU A 14 -9.29 -3.28 13.18
CA LEU A 14 -10.72 -3.60 13.17
C LEU A 14 -11.46 -2.95 14.35
N ILE A 15 -10.88 -3.03 15.56
CA ILE A 15 -11.43 -2.38 16.75
C ILE A 15 -11.50 -0.86 16.57
N LYS A 16 -10.42 -0.24 16.05
CA LYS A 16 -10.38 1.19 15.76
C LYS A 16 -11.45 1.58 14.74
N PHE A 17 -11.59 0.79 13.65
CA PHE A 17 -12.60 1.05 12.63
C PHE A 17 -14.02 0.97 13.17
N ILE A 18 -14.36 -0.12 13.90
CA ILE A 18 -15.69 -0.29 14.48
C ILE A 18 -15.97 0.79 15.52
N GLY A 19 -15.01 1.06 16.40
CA GLY A 19 -15.14 2.11 17.42
C GLY A 19 -15.37 3.49 16.82
N THR A 20 -14.58 3.84 15.79
CA THR A 20 -14.75 5.09 15.04
C THR A 20 -16.12 5.15 14.38
N MET A 21 -16.56 4.09 13.72
CA MET A 21 -17.86 4.05 13.05
C MET A 21 -19.00 4.26 14.05
N VAL A 22 -18.95 3.59 15.22
CA VAL A 22 -19.95 3.77 16.27
C VAL A 22 -19.97 5.20 16.79
N ILE A 23 -18.81 5.82 17.04
CA ILE A 23 -18.71 7.21 17.49
C ILE A 23 -19.32 8.16 16.46
N LEU A 24 -18.90 8.05 15.20
CA LEU A 24 -19.35 8.94 14.13
C LEU A 24 -20.87 8.80 13.84
N LEU A 25 -21.40 7.58 13.91
CA LEU A 25 -22.85 7.34 13.76
C LEU A 25 -23.68 7.97 14.90
N ASN A 26 -23.15 7.98 16.13
CA ASN A 26 -23.81 8.63 17.26
C ASN A 26 -23.77 10.16 17.21
N ILE A 27 -22.73 10.75 16.60
CA ILE A 27 -22.62 12.20 16.42
C ILE A 27 -23.59 12.66 15.34
N HIS A 28 -23.46 12.14 14.11
CA HIS A 28 -24.32 12.49 12.99
C HIS A 28 -24.37 11.39 11.94
N SER A 29 -25.46 10.61 11.93
CA SER A 29 -25.61 9.42 11.09
C SER A 29 -25.53 9.73 9.57
N GLY A 30 -26.11 10.85 9.12
CA GLY A 30 -26.05 11.26 7.71
C GLY A 30 -24.62 11.53 7.24
N LEU A 31 -23.79 12.23 8.04
CA LEU A 31 -22.41 12.53 7.71
C LEU A 31 -21.53 11.26 7.76
N ALA A 32 -21.78 10.39 8.73
CA ALA A 32 -21.12 9.10 8.84
C ALA A 32 -21.40 8.20 7.62
N LEU A 33 -22.62 8.17 7.13
CA LEU A 33 -23.00 7.44 5.92
C LEU A 33 -22.35 8.03 4.66
N CYS A 34 -22.26 9.36 4.54
CA CYS A 34 -21.53 10.00 3.44
C CYS A 34 -20.04 9.59 3.42
N ALA A 35 -19.39 9.57 4.59
CA ALA A 35 -18.01 9.09 4.71
C ALA A 35 -17.91 7.60 4.36
N ALA A 36 -18.82 6.77 4.87
CA ALA A 36 -18.85 5.31 4.63
C ALA A 36 -19.09 4.96 3.16
N ALA A 37 -19.83 5.76 2.40
CA ALA A 37 -20.10 5.53 0.98
C ALA A 37 -18.82 5.53 0.11
N SER A 38 -17.74 6.13 0.58
CA SER A 38 -16.44 6.11 -0.10
C SER A 38 -15.65 4.80 0.10
N LEU A 39 -15.93 4.03 1.16
CA LEU A 39 -15.19 2.83 1.52
C LEU A 39 -15.21 1.73 0.44
N PRO A 40 -16.35 1.39 -0.19
CA PRO A 40 -16.37 0.36 -1.22
C PRO A 40 -15.39 0.64 -2.35
N PHE A 41 -15.28 1.91 -2.76
CA PHE A 41 -14.35 2.31 -3.83
C PHE A 41 -12.89 2.16 -3.40
N MET A 42 -12.56 2.56 -2.15
CA MET A 42 -11.23 2.35 -1.58
C MET A 42 -10.88 0.87 -1.47
N LEU A 43 -11.81 0.03 -1.02
CA LEU A 43 -11.61 -1.41 -0.87
C LEU A 43 -11.37 -2.08 -2.22
N VAL A 44 -12.15 -1.75 -3.26
CA VAL A 44 -11.95 -2.29 -4.61
C VAL A 44 -10.58 -1.87 -5.15
N PHE A 45 -10.22 -0.59 -5.02
CA PHE A 45 -8.92 -0.11 -5.44
C PHE A 45 -7.78 -0.82 -4.70
N ALA A 46 -7.85 -0.90 -3.36
CA ALA A 46 -6.86 -1.56 -2.54
C ALA A 46 -6.72 -3.04 -2.93
N TYR A 47 -7.82 -3.76 -3.12
CA TYR A 47 -7.82 -5.17 -3.52
C TYR A 47 -7.14 -5.40 -4.87
N VAL A 48 -7.49 -4.60 -5.88
CA VAL A 48 -6.93 -4.71 -7.23
C VAL A 48 -5.42 -4.43 -7.23
N TYR A 49 -5.01 -3.36 -6.55
CA TYR A 49 -3.60 -2.98 -6.53
C TYR A 49 -2.75 -3.86 -5.62
N ASN A 50 -3.31 -4.40 -4.53
CA ASN A 50 -2.65 -5.39 -3.70
C ASN A 50 -2.24 -6.63 -4.52
N GLY A 51 -3.16 -7.17 -5.33
CA GLY A 51 -2.85 -8.29 -6.21
C GLY A 51 -1.74 -8.00 -7.23
N LYS A 52 -1.71 -6.78 -7.79
CA LYS A 52 -0.64 -6.34 -8.70
C LYS A 52 0.70 -6.18 -7.97
N LEU A 53 0.68 -5.59 -6.79
CA LEU A 53 1.85 -5.34 -5.96
C LEU A 53 2.50 -6.67 -5.55
N LYS A 54 1.72 -7.62 -5.05
CA LYS A 54 2.17 -8.96 -4.67
C LYS A 54 2.88 -9.68 -5.83
N ARG A 55 2.30 -9.61 -7.05
CA ARG A 55 2.92 -10.21 -8.25
C ARG A 55 4.23 -9.51 -8.63
N ALA A 56 4.27 -8.18 -8.54
CA ALA A 56 5.45 -7.40 -8.88
C ALA A 56 6.61 -7.67 -7.90
N PHE A 57 6.34 -7.70 -6.59
CA PHE A 57 7.36 -8.03 -5.59
C PHE A 57 7.83 -9.49 -5.69
N LYS A 58 6.91 -10.44 -5.97
CA LYS A 58 7.32 -11.82 -6.24
C LYS A 58 8.29 -11.88 -7.42
N ARG A 59 7.93 -11.24 -8.55
CA ARG A 59 8.82 -11.19 -9.74
C ARG A 59 10.18 -10.56 -9.41
N ASN A 60 10.19 -9.51 -8.61
CA ASN A 60 11.43 -8.86 -8.19
C ASN A 60 12.30 -9.80 -7.33
N ARG A 61 11.69 -10.58 -6.44
CA ARG A 61 12.36 -11.58 -5.61
C ARG A 61 12.94 -12.73 -6.45
N ASP A 62 12.20 -13.20 -7.45
CA ASP A 62 12.67 -14.22 -8.37
C ASP A 62 13.90 -13.71 -9.15
N ARG A 63 13.90 -12.42 -9.60
CA ARG A 63 15.07 -11.83 -10.29
C ARG A 63 16.28 -11.64 -9.41
N ILE A 64 16.11 -11.36 -8.11
CA ILE A 64 17.23 -11.35 -7.15
C ILE A 64 17.82 -12.75 -7.02
N ALA A 65 16.98 -13.77 -6.93
CA ALA A 65 17.44 -15.15 -6.85
C ALA A 65 18.25 -15.57 -8.11
N ASP A 66 17.76 -15.20 -9.31
CA ASP A 66 18.46 -15.45 -10.57
C ASP A 66 19.86 -14.82 -10.58
N ILE A 67 19.99 -13.55 -10.15
CA ILE A 67 21.29 -12.85 -10.08
C ILE A 67 22.23 -13.49 -9.06
N ASN A 68 21.70 -13.85 -7.88
CA ASN A 68 22.53 -14.47 -6.85
C ASN A 68 23.07 -15.84 -7.30
N ALA A 69 22.23 -16.67 -7.95
CA ALA A 69 22.67 -17.94 -8.52
C ALA A 69 23.76 -17.72 -9.59
N GLN A 70 23.57 -16.74 -10.48
CA GLN A 70 24.57 -16.42 -11.50
C GLN A 70 25.89 -15.93 -10.92
N LEU A 71 25.83 -15.10 -9.86
CA LEU A 71 27.03 -14.65 -9.15
C LEU A 71 27.77 -15.80 -8.47
N GLU A 72 27.02 -16.72 -7.84
CA GLU A 72 27.61 -17.91 -7.19
C GLU A 72 28.31 -18.79 -8.23
N ASP A 73 27.71 -19.04 -9.38
CA ASP A 73 28.34 -19.80 -10.47
C ASP A 73 29.59 -19.11 -10.99
N SER A 74 29.54 -17.82 -11.28
CA SER A 74 30.67 -17.05 -11.78
C SER A 74 31.84 -17.00 -10.78
N LEU A 75 31.54 -16.84 -9.48
CA LEU A 75 32.54 -16.81 -8.42
C LEU A 75 33.16 -18.19 -8.18
N SER A 76 32.35 -19.25 -8.23
CA SER A 76 32.82 -20.62 -8.09
C SER A 76 33.74 -21.03 -9.25
N GLY A 77 33.43 -20.55 -10.47
CA GLY A 77 34.20 -20.78 -11.68
C GLY A 77 35.31 -19.75 -11.98
N VAL A 78 35.59 -18.81 -11.09
CA VAL A 78 36.41 -17.63 -11.39
C VAL A 78 37.85 -18.00 -11.90
N ARG A 79 38.43 -19.10 -11.42
CA ARG A 79 39.74 -19.58 -11.90
C ARG A 79 39.69 -20.05 -13.34
N VAL A 80 38.57 -20.70 -13.72
CA VAL A 80 38.34 -21.18 -15.10
C VAL A 80 38.13 -19.98 -16.01
N VAL A 81 37.26 -19.05 -15.61
CA VAL A 81 37.00 -17.81 -16.35
C VAL A 81 38.32 -17.08 -16.64
N LYS A 82 39.15 -16.91 -15.60
CA LYS A 82 40.46 -16.24 -15.75
C LYS A 82 41.45 -17.00 -16.62
N SER A 83 41.47 -18.32 -16.54
CA SER A 83 42.41 -19.12 -17.37
C SER A 83 42.07 -19.09 -18.86
N PHE A 84 40.80 -18.88 -19.20
CA PHE A 84 40.35 -18.76 -20.58
C PHE A 84 40.15 -17.31 -21.06
N GLY A 85 40.40 -16.30 -20.23
CA GLY A 85 40.23 -14.87 -20.58
C GLY A 85 38.80 -14.50 -20.92
N ASN A 86 37.83 -15.11 -20.23
CA ASN A 86 36.41 -15.00 -20.59
C ASN A 86 35.62 -14.04 -19.67
N GLU A 87 36.34 -13.08 -19.03
CA GLU A 87 35.78 -12.14 -18.09
C GLU A 87 34.69 -11.24 -18.70
N ASP A 88 34.88 -10.81 -19.95
CA ASP A 88 33.91 -9.95 -20.64
C ASP A 88 32.58 -10.66 -20.90
N ALA A 89 32.61 -11.95 -21.21
CA ALA A 89 31.40 -12.74 -21.39
C ALA A 89 30.64 -12.92 -20.09
N GLU A 90 31.34 -13.19 -18.98
CA GLU A 90 30.71 -13.30 -17.65
C GLU A 90 30.15 -11.95 -17.19
N MET A 91 30.88 -10.85 -17.41
CA MET A 91 30.38 -9.50 -17.12
C MET A 91 29.12 -9.17 -17.95
N GLY A 92 29.09 -9.56 -19.23
CA GLY A 92 27.90 -9.40 -20.09
C GLY A 92 26.68 -10.15 -19.57
N LYS A 93 26.85 -11.39 -19.09
CA LYS A 93 25.78 -12.17 -18.47
C LYS A 93 25.26 -11.47 -17.21
N PHE A 94 26.17 -11.08 -16.31
CA PHE A 94 25.80 -10.35 -15.09
C PHE A 94 25.04 -9.07 -15.41
N GLN A 95 25.50 -8.28 -16.38
CA GLN A 95 24.86 -7.03 -16.76
C GLN A 95 23.46 -7.25 -17.32
N SER A 96 23.25 -8.33 -18.06
CA SER A 96 21.92 -8.72 -18.55
C SER A 96 20.97 -9.08 -17.40
N GLY A 97 21.42 -9.91 -16.46
CA GLY A 97 20.67 -10.26 -15.25
C GLY A 97 20.32 -9.04 -14.39
N ASN A 98 21.31 -8.16 -14.17
CA ASN A 98 21.15 -6.94 -13.41
C ASN A 98 20.13 -5.96 -14.06
N ASN A 99 20.15 -5.84 -15.38
CA ASN A 99 19.19 -5.04 -16.10
C ASN A 99 17.77 -5.61 -15.97
N ALA A 100 17.60 -6.92 -16.07
CA ALA A 100 16.31 -7.57 -15.85
C ALA A 100 15.78 -7.38 -14.41
N PHE A 101 16.66 -7.44 -13.41
CA PHE A 101 16.32 -7.10 -12.02
C PHE A 101 15.92 -5.63 -11.89
N LEU A 102 16.70 -4.71 -12.43
CA LEU A 102 16.42 -3.28 -12.37
C LEU A 102 15.05 -2.93 -12.95
N GLU A 103 14.69 -3.51 -14.10
CA GLU A 103 13.37 -3.30 -14.72
C GLU A 103 12.24 -3.89 -13.87
N SER A 104 12.45 -5.07 -13.27
CA SER A 104 11.45 -5.64 -12.36
C SER A 104 11.24 -4.78 -11.12
N LYS A 105 12.33 -4.23 -10.57
CA LYS A 105 12.32 -3.31 -9.41
C LYS A 105 11.61 -2.00 -9.74
N LYS A 106 11.92 -1.38 -10.88
CA LYS A 106 11.22 -0.17 -11.36
C LYS A 106 9.71 -0.41 -11.50
N SER A 107 9.33 -1.56 -12.06
CA SER A 107 7.91 -1.94 -12.19
C SER A 107 7.23 -2.08 -10.85
N ALA A 108 7.87 -2.74 -9.87
CA ALA A 108 7.32 -2.90 -8.52
C ALA A 108 7.13 -1.54 -7.83
N TYR A 109 8.14 -0.67 -7.87
CA TYR A 109 8.04 0.67 -7.28
C TYR A 109 7.03 1.58 -7.98
N LYS A 110 6.87 1.44 -9.31
CA LYS A 110 5.82 2.17 -10.04
C LYS A 110 4.43 1.77 -9.55
N ILE A 111 4.16 0.47 -9.39
CA ILE A 111 2.88 -0.02 -8.87
C ILE A 111 2.66 0.45 -7.44
N MET A 112 3.70 0.39 -6.59
CA MET A 112 3.67 0.87 -5.21
C MET A 112 3.37 2.38 -5.15
N GLY A 113 4.02 3.18 -6.02
CA GLY A 113 3.77 4.62 -6.12
C GLY A 113 2.33 4.93 -6.51
N ILE A 114 1.77 4.22 -7.51
CA ILE A 114 0.37 4.38 -7.92
C ILE A 114 -0.57 4.00 -6.78
N TYR A 115 -0.29 2.91 -6.07
CA TYR A 115 -1.08 2.49 -4.91
C TYR A 115 -1.09 3.56 -3.81
N ASN A 116 0.08 4.00 -3.36
CA ASN A 116 0.20 4.99 -2.29
C ASN A 116 -0.43 6.33 -2.66
N SER A 117 -0.17 6.82 -3.88
CA SER A 117 -0.78 8.06 -4.38
C SER A 117 -2.30 7.93 -4.52
N GLY A 118 -2.80 6.81 -5.04
CA GLY A 118 -4.21 6.54 -5.18
C GLY A 118 -4.93 6.50 -3.83
N MET A 119 -4.35 5.81 -2.83
CA MET A 119 -4.89 5.80 -1.46
C MET A 119 -4.88 7.19 -0.83
N GLY A 120 -3.86 8.00 -1.09
CA GLY A 120 -3.80 9.41 -0.67
C GLY A 120 -4.94 10.23 -1.28
N VAL A 121 -5.17 10.08 -2.59
CA VAL A 121 -6.28 10.74 -3.30
C VAL A 121 -7.63 10.34 -2.69
N PHE A 122 -7.87 9.05 -2.44
CA PHE A 122 -9.11 8.61 -1.79
C PHE A 122 -9.29 9.22 -0.41
N THR A 123 -8.25 9.25 0.43
CA THR A 123 -8.32 9.89 1.76
C THR A 123 -8.67 11.37 1.65
N THR A 124 -8.07 12.08 0.69
CA THR A 124 -8.37 13.48 0.45
C THR A 124 -9.81 13.67 -0.04
N LEU A 125 -10.31 12.81 -0.93
CA LEU A 125 -11.69 12.86 -1.40
C LEU A 125 -12.69 12.63 -0.26
N VAL A 126 -12.43 11.66 0.63
CA VAL A 126 -13.27 11.45 1.82
C VAL A 126 -13.29 12.70 2.69
N THR A 127 -12.13 13.33 2.91
CA THR A 127 -12.04 14.58 3.67
C THR A 127 -12.87 15.69 3.03
N ILE A 128 -12.75 15.87 1.71
CA ILE A 128 -13.53 16.87 0.97
C ILE A 128 -15.05 16.60 1.10
N VAL A 129 -15.46 15.35 0.92
CA VAL A 129 -16.87 14.96 1.06
C VAL A 129 -17.39 15.27 2.46
N VAL A 130 -16.62 14.93 3.51
CA VAL A 130 -17.00 15.20 4.90
C VAL A 130 -17.09 16.69 5.17
N VAL A 131 -16.14 17.50 4.69
CA VAL A 131 -16.15 18.95 4.90
C VAL A 131 -17.32 19.60 4.16
N VAL A 132 -17.56 19.24 2.90
CA VAL A 132 -18.66 19.81 2.09
C VAL A 132 -20.01 19.39 2.65
N ALA A 133 -20.23 18.10 2.92
CA ALA A 133 -21.47 17.62 3.52
C ALA A 133 -21.67 18.19 4.93
N GLY A 134 -20.60 18.24 5.73
CA GLY A 134 -20.63 18.85 7.06
C GLY A 134 -21.02 20.33 7.04
N ALA A 135 -20.50 21.10 6.07
CA ALA A 135 -20.88 22.50 5.90
C ALA A 135 -22.39 22.66 5.59
N VAL A 136 -22.94 21.76 4.78
CA VAL A 136 -24.40 21.73 4.51
C VAL A 136 -25.19 21.42 5.79
N PHE A 137 -24.75 20.43 6.59
CA PHE A 137 -25.44 20.10 7.85
C PHE A 137 -25.29 21.20 8.91
N LEU A 138 -24.17 21.93 8.93
CA LEU A 138 -23.97 23.11 9.77
C LEU A 138 -24.96 24.24 9.42
N THR A 139 -25.12 24.55 8.12
CA THR A 139 -26.08 25.58 7.68
C THR A 139 -27.52 25.22 8.03
N ASN A 140 -27.85 23.93 8.00
CA ASN A 140 -29.15 23.40 8.41
C ASN A 140 -29.30 23.27 9.94
N LYS A 141 -28.29 23.65 10.73
CA LYS A 141 -28.27 23.57 12.20
C LYS A 141 -28.49 22.16 12.76
N THR A 142 -28.15 21.12 12.00
CA THR A 142 -28.26 19.71 12.39
C THR A 142 -26.91 19.16 12.88
N LEU A 143 -25.82 19.92 12.72
CA LEU A 143 -24.46 19.57 13.14
C LEU A 143 -23.83 20.78 13.83
N GLU A 144 -22.99 20.55 14.82
CA GLU A 144 -22.15 21.58 15.45
C GLU A 144 -20.74 21.62 14.84
N VAL A 145 -20.05 22.77 14.98
CA VAL A 145 -18.66 22.90 14.49
C VAL A 145 -17.73 21.91 15.17
N ALA A 146 -17.92 21.66 16.47
CA ALA A 146 -17.15 20.69 17.23
C ALA A 146 -17.30 19.27 16.68
N ASP A 147 -18.51 18.90 16.24
CA ASP A 147 -18.78 17.60 15.62
C ASP A 147 -18.04 17.46 14.29
N LEU A 148 -18.06 18.48 13.44
CA LEU A 148 -17.33 18.46 12.17
C LEU A 148 -15.83 18.30 12.40
N VAL A 149 -15.26 19.01 13.36
CA VAL A 149 -13.84 18.86 13.75
C VAL A 149 -13.57 17.43 14.22
N THR A 150 -14.46 16.86 15.00
CA THR A 150 -14.36 15.46 15.45
C THR A 150 -14.35 14.49 14.25
N PHE A 151 -15.23 14.67 13.26
CA PHE A 151 -15.20 13.88 12.03
C PHE A 151 -13.85 13.99 11.31
N MET A 152 -13.28 15.19 11.20
CA MET A 152 -11.98 15.40 10.55
C MET A 152 -10.84 14.69 11.29
N LEU A 153 -10.85 14.72 12.62
CA LEU A 153 -9.83 14.03 13.45
C LEU A 153 -9.92 12.50 13.32
N TYR A 154 -11.12 11.95 13.16
CA TYR A 154 -11.33 10.51 13.06
C TYR A 154 -11.19 9.94 11.64
N ILE A 155 -11.06 10.79 10.61
CA ILE A 155 -11.00 10.35 9.20
C ILE A 155 -9.86 9.36 8.93
N ASN A 156 -8.69 9.59 9.54
CA ASN A 156 -7.54 8.70 9.39
C ASN A 156 -7.80 7.33 10.04
N ASN A 157 -8.40 7.29 11.23
CA ASN A 157 -8.78 6.05 11.87
C ASN A 157 -9.77 5.22 11.05
N PHE A 158 -10.51 5.88 10.17
CA PHE A 158 -11.47 5.26 9.26
C PHE A 158 -10.81 4.70 7.99
N THR A 159 -9.77 5.38 7.46
CA THR A 159 -9.11 5.01 6.22
C THR A 159 -7.86 4.14 6.42
N ASP A 160 -7.17 4.26 7.57
CA ASP A 160 -5.91 3.56 7.85
C ASP A 160 -6.01 2.03 7.86
N PRO A 161 -7.09 1.40 8.35
CA PRO A 161 -7.23 -0.05 8.27
C PRO A 161 -7.14 -0.57 6.82
N ILE A 162 -7.71 0.18 5.87
CA ILE A 162 -7.68 -0.20 4.45
C ILE A 162 -6.26 -0.07 3.88
N LYS A 163 -5.52 0.97 4.26
CA LYS A 163 -4.11 1.15 3.87
C LYS A 163 -3.23 0.01 4.40
N ARG A 164 -3.47 -0.42 5.65
CA ARG A 164 -2.70 -1.50 6.29
C ARG A 164 -2.91 -2.88 5.68
N LEU A 165 -4.08 -3.16 5.06
CA LEU A 165 -4.32 -4.43 4.38
C LEU A 165 -3.28 -4.76 3.29
N VAL A 166 -2.54 -3.77 2.80
CA VAL A 166 -1.52 -3.95 1.77
C VAL A 166 -0.11 -4.02 2.35
N SER A 167 0.15 -3.38 3.50
CA SER A 167 1.49 -3.41 4.13
C SER A 167 1.94 -4.82 4.56
N PHE A 168 1.01 -5.76 4.69
CA PHE A 168 1.32 -7.19 4.94
C PHE A 168 1.84 -7.95 3.70
N THR A 169 2.00 -7.27 2.57
CA THR A 169 2.35 -7.92 1.30
C THR A 169 3.83 -7.72 0.94
N GLU A 170 4.54 -6.87 1.68
CA GLU A 170 5.98 -6.61 1.55
C GLU A 170 6.81 -7.57 2.42
#